data_394bcd301705e944055b8d4dda527208
#
_entry.id   394bcd301705e944055b8d4dda527208
#
_cell.length_a   1.000
_cell.length_b   1.000
_cell.length_c   1.000
_cell.angle_alpha   90.00
_cell.angle_beta   90.00
_cell.angle_gamma   90.00
#
_symmetry.space_group_name_H-M   'P 1'
#
loop_
_entity.id
_entity.type
_entity.pdbx_description
1 polymer ?
#
loop_
_entity_poly.entity_id
_entity_poly.type
_entity_poly.pdbx_seq_one_letter_code
_entity_poly.pdbx_strand_id
1 'polypeptide(L)'
;MKTYKTFTSILIATIILSACACTSHQKNSQWTLVWEDEFEGNTFDESVWSKIPRGHSDWNDQMDTNDACFEFRNGKLVLKGIANPNENDTIGYITGGLQTKGKKSFYRGRIEIKAKLQAARGAWPAFWLMPADTTEQWPDCGEIDIMERLNNDTFAYQTIHSYYTKVLEIKDNPPYYKTGEIRPDDFNVYTVELHPDSLVFYINENRTFCYPRIETDQKGQFPFDKPFYLMIDQQLGGEWVGAVEMEDLPVEMEIDWVRFYQKK
;
A
#
# COMPACT_ATOMS: atom_id res chain seq x y z
N MET A 1 -72.27 -12.23 57.53
CA MET A 1 -71.42 -11.23 56.89
C MET A 1 -70.01 -11.85 56.70
N LYS A 2 -69.66 -12.29 55.51
CA LYS A 2 -68.33 -12.86 55.20
C LYS A 2 -67.52 -11.84 54.49
N THR A 3 -66.42 -11.38 55.10
CA THR A 3 -65.46 -10.44 54.55
C THR A 3 -64.43 -11.19 53.69
N TYR A 4 -64.40 -10.87 52.42
CA TYR A 4 -63.37 -11.37 51.50
C TYR A 4 -62.16 -10.44 51.53
N LYS A 5 -60.98 -10.95 51.88
CA LYS A 5 -59.69 -10.25 51.75
C LYS A 5 -59.13 -10.55 50.37
N THR A 6 -59.01 -9.50 49.57
CA THR A 6 -58.34 -9.60 48.26
C THR A 6 -56.82 -9.51 48.45
N PHE A 7 -56.10 -10.54 48.04
CA PHE A 7 -54.63 -10.56 47.96
C PHE A 7 -54.23 -10.08 46.58
N THR A 8 -53.56 -8.95 46.54
CA THR A 8 -52.94 -8.42 45.30
C THR A 8 -51.53 -8.97 45.22
N SER A 9 -51.30 -9.88 44.29
CA SER A 9 -49.96 -10.39 43.98
C SER A 9 -49.24 -9.42 43.05
N ILE A 10 -48.17 -8.81 43.55
CA ILE A 10 -47.25 -8.01 42.73
C ILE A 10 -46.25 -8.97 42.05
N LEU A 11 -46.35 -9.09 40.73
CA LEU A 11 -45.42 -9.84 39.92
C LEU A 11 -44.22 -8.93 39.60
N ILE A 12 -43.08 -9.16 40.26
CA ILE A 12 -41.82 -8.50 39.95
C ILE A 12 -41.20 -9.25 38.76
N ALA A 13 -41.26 -8.63 37.57
CA ALA A 13 -40.57 -9.09 36.40
C ALA A 13 -39.09 -8.69 36.48
N THR A 14 -38.23 -9.65 36.75
CA THR A 14 -36.79 -9.47 36.74
C THR A 14 -36.32 -9.50 35.27
N ILE A 15 -36.00 -8.34 34.72
CA ILE A 15 -35.37 -8.20 33.40
C ILE A 15 -33.90 -8.61 33.56
N ILE A 16 -33.55 -9.81 33.12
CA ILE A 16 -32.15 -10.22 32.98
C ILE A 16 -31.61 -9.60 31.70
N LEU A 17 -30.87 -8.48 31.84
CA LEU A 17 -30.04 -7.98 30.77
C LEU A 17 -28.90 -8.99 30.53
N SER A 18 -29.04 -9.78 29.50
CA SER A 18 -27.96 -10.62 28.97
C SER A 18 -26.96 -9.66 28.28
N ALA A 19 -25.93 -9.26 29.00
CA ALA A 19 -24.76 -8.61 28.39
C ALA A 19 -24.08 -9.62 27.49
N CYS A 20 -24.34 -9.53 26.18
CA CYS A 20 -23.55 -10.21 25.17
C CYS A 20 -22.15 -9.62 25.22
N ALA A 21 -21.26 -10.21 26.04
CA ALA A 21 -19.85 -9.96 25.98
C ALA A 21 -19.35 -10.47 24.62
N CYS A 22 -19.17 -9.56 23.66
CA CYS A 22 -18.35 -9.81 22.50
C CYS A 22 -16.92 -10.10 23.01
N THR A 23 -16.62 -11.35 23.30
CA THR A 23 -15.25 -11.80 23.40
C THR A 23 -14.65 -11.67 22.01
N SER A 24 -14.01 -10.54 21.76
CA SER A 24 -13.07 -10.43 20.65
C SER A 24 -12.05 -11.56 20.85
N HIS A 25 -12.10 -12.54 19.97
CA HIS A 25 -11.03 -13.50 19.82
C HIS A 25 -9.81 -12.68 19.41
N GLN A 26 -9.02 -12.26 20.39
CA GLN A 26 -7.70 -11.72 20.18
C GLN A 26 -6.87 -12.87 19.61
N LYS A 27 -6.90 -13.02 18.28
CA LYS A 27 -5.92 -13.83 17.55
C LYS A 27 -4.58 -13.41 18.14
N ASN A 28 -3.83 -14.32 18.74
CA ASN A 28 -2.50 -14.05 19.28
C ASN A 28 -1.61 -13.72 18.09
N SER A 29 -1.68 -12.45 17.64
CA SER A 29 -0.96 -11.95 16.49
C SER A 29 0.52 -12.04 16.84
N GLN A 30 1.28 -12.78 16.04
CA GLN A 30 2.74 -12.83 16.13
C GLN A 30 3.39 -11.46 15.81
N TRP A 31 2.59 -10.49 15.37
CA TRP A 31 2.98 -9.17 14.93
C TRP A 31 2.66 -8.11 15.97
N THR A 32 3.61 -7.23 16.25
CA THR A 32 3.45 -6.04 17.10
C THR A 32 3.59 -4.81 16.23
N LEU A 33 2.62 -3.91 16.30
CA LEU A 33 2.70 -2.60 15.65
C LEU A 33 3.87 -1.81 16.28
N VAL A 34 4.81 -1.37 15.44
CA VAL A 34 6.00 -0.61 15.86
C VAL A 34 6.06 0.78 15.26
N TRP A 35 5.32 1.02 14.19
CA TRP A 35 5.17 2.33 13.58
C TRP A 35 3.90 2.39 12.73
N GLU A 36 3.28 3.57 12.69
CA GLU A 36 2.15 3.89 11.85
C GLU A 36 2.14 5.35 11.43
N ASP A 37 1.49 5.65 10.31
CA ASP A 37 1.04 6.96 9.89
C ASP A 37 -0.41 6.86 9.43
N GLU A 38 -1.30 7.52 10.18
CA GLU A 38 -2.76 7.50 9.95
C GLU A 38 -3.21 8.74 9.13
N PHE A 39 -2.28 9.61 8.73
CA PHE A 39 -2.53 10.82 7.93
C PHE A 39 -3.64 11.73 8.47
N GLU A 40 -3.89 11.72 9.78
CA GLU A 40 -4.97 12.49 10.43
C GLU A 40 -4.73 14.02 10.44
N GLY A 41 -3.56 14.47 10.04
CA GLY A 41 -3.18 15.89 10.00
C GLY A 41 -3.67 16.62 8.74
N ASN A 42 -3.11 17.81 8.55
CA ASN A 42 -3.28 18.61 7.33
C ASN A 42 -2.00 18.62 6.46
N THR A 43 -1.00 17.87 6.87
CA THR A 43 0.29 17.71 6.18
C THR A 43 0.90 16.37 6.59
N PHE A 44 1.80 15.85 5.78
CA PHE A 44 2.59 14.67 6.15
C PHE A 44 3.74 15.04 7.09
N ASP A 45 4.22 14.07 7.86
CA ASP A 45 5.39 14.21 8.72
C ASP A 45 6.67 14.28 7.87
N GLU A 46 7.24 15.47 7.75
CA GLU A 46 8.47 15.70 6.98
C GLU A 46 9.71 15.02 7.60
N SER A 47 9.66 14.54 8.84
CA SER A 47 10.73 13.72 9.40
C SER A 47 10.74 12.30 8.85
N VAL A 48 9.62 11.86 8.27
CA VAL A 48 9.42 10.53 7.68
C VAL A 48 9.32 10.59 6.16
N TRP A 49 8.57 11.55 5.64
CA TRP A 49 8.23 11.63 4.22
C TRP A 49 8.94 12.79 3.49
N SER A 50 9.14 12.61 2.23
CA SER A 50 9.45 13.68 1.28
C SER A 50 8.69 13.45 -0.03
N LYS A 51 8.32 14.53 -0.69
CA LYS A 51 7.74 14.47 -2.04
C LYS A 51 8.74 13.88 -3.02
N ILE A 52 8.26 13.07 -3.96
CA ILE A 52 9.06 12.53 -5.04
C ILE A 52 9.21 13.61 -6.13
N PRO A 53 10.43 14.03 -6.47
CA PRO A 53 10.63 14.99 -7.56
C PRO A 53 10.48 14.32 -8.92
N ARG A 54 10.26 15.14 -9.95
CA ARG A 54 10.32 14.71 -11.34
C ARG A 54 11.68 14.08 -11.65
N GLY A 55 11.65 12.98 -12.41
CA GLY A 55 12.83 12.24 -12.85
C GLY A 55 12.85 12.05 -14.36
N HIS A 56 13.57 11.03 -14.81
CA HIS A 56 13.74 10.69 -16.22
C HIS A 56 13.30 9.25 -16.53
N SER A 57 12.78 8.55 -15.55
CA SER A 57 12.25 7.20 -15.74
C SER A 57 10.75 7.29 -16.04
N ASP A 58 10.24 6.31 -16.77
CA ASP A 58 8.85 6.22 -17.19
C ASP A 58 7.85 6.44 -16.05
N TRP A 59 8.14 5.89 -14.88
CA TRP A 59 7.30 6.00 -13.69
C TRP A 59 7.31 7.39 -13.02
N ASN A 60 8.35 8.24 -13.25
CA ASN A 60 8.49 9.52 -12.52
C ASN A 60 8.74 10.76 -13.40
N ASP A 61 8.63 10.63 -14.69
CA ASP A 61 8.79 11.76 -15.61
C ASP A 61 7.63 12.77 -15.54
N GLN A 62 6.50 12.34 -14.96
CA GLN A 62 5.32 13.15 -14.67
C GLN A 62 5.19 13.55 -13.20
N MET A 63 6.09 13.05 -12.31
CA MET A 63 6.06 13.42 -10.88
C MET A 63 6.30 14.92 -10.70
N ASP A 64 5.62 15.50 -9.72
CA ASP A 64 5.80 16.91 -9.37
C ASP A 64 5.66 17.09 -7.84
N THR A 65 6.37 18.08 -7.31
CA THR A 65 6.27 18.49 -5.91
C THR A 65 5.19 19.54 -5.66
N ASN A 66 4.41 19.91 -6.68
CA ASN A 66 3.33 20.88 -6.60
C ASN A 66 2.29 20.46 -5.58
N ASP A 67 1.93 21.37 -4.66
CA ASP A 67 0.96 21.10 -3.59
C ASP A 67 -0.42 20.66 -4.12
N ALA A 68 -0.78 21.06 -5.34
CA ALA A 68 -2.04 20.65 -5.96
C ALA A 68 -2.17 19.11 -6.16
N CYS A 69 -1.04 18.39 -6.19
CA CYS A 69 -1.00 16.93 -6.27
C CYS A 69 -1.21 16.23 -4.91
N PHE A 70 -1.30 16.97 -3.81
CA PHE A 70 -1.38 16.45 -2.44
C PHE A 70 -2.55 17.10 -1.71
N GLU A 71 -3.41 16.29 -1.10
CA GLU A 71 -4.52 16.77 -0.30
C GLU A 71 -4.65 15.93 0.96
N PHE A 72 -5.03 16.56 2.07
CA PHE A 72 -5.43 15.88 3.31
C PHE A 72 -6.93 16.08 3.49
N ARG A 73 -7.67 14.98 3.36
CA ARG A 73 -9.14 15.01 3.34
C ARG A 73 -9.71 13.89 4.19
N ASN A 74 -10.52 14.26 5.18
CA ASN A 74 -11.19 13.30 6.08
C ASN A 74 -10.22 12.32 6.78
N GLY A 75 -9.07 12.81 7.26
CA GLY A 75 -8.06 11.98 7.91
C GLY A 75 -7.35 11.01 6.95
N LYS A 76 -7.16 11.40 5.69
CA LYS A 76 -6.48 10.61 4.67
C LYS A 76 -5.56 11.48 3.84
N LEU A 77 -4.46 10.91 3.39
CA LEU A 77 -3.66 11.46 2.31
C LEU A 77 -4.31 11.11 0.96
N VAL A 78 -4.48 12.11 0.10
CA VAL A 78 -4.92 11.93 -1.29
C VAL A 78 -3.81 12.37 -2.22
N LEU A 79 -3.23 11.43 -2.96
CA LEU A 79 -2.31 11.71 -4.04
C LEU A 79 -3.09 11.81 -5.35
N LYS A 80 -2.81 12.86 -6.12
CA LYS A 80 -3.59 13.19 -7.31
C LYS A 80 -2.72 13.27 -8.56
N GLY A 81 -3.27 12.72 -9.64
CA GLY A 81 -2.87 13.07 -11.00
C GLY A 81 -3.83 14.13 -11.54
N ILE A 82 -3.30 15.24 -12.02
CA ILE A 82 -4.07 16.41 -12.44
C ILE A 82 -3.56 16.97 -13.76
N ALA A 83 -4.39 17.72 -14.47
CA ALA A 83 -3.90 18.58 -15.56
C ALA A 83 -2.85 19.54 -15.00
N ASN A 84 -1.75 19.73 -15.74
CA ASN A 84 -0.66 20.59 -15.28
C ASN A 84 -1.12 22.06 -15.22
N PRO A 85 -1.11 22.70 -14.04
CA PRO A 85 -1.50 24.10 -13.92
C PRO A 85 -0.46 25.07 -14.49
N ASN A 86 0.75 24.59 -14.81
CA ASN A 86 1.79 25.41 -15.44
C ASN A 86 1.71 25.30 -16.96
N GLU A 87 1.02 26.25 -17.59
CA GLU A 87 0.85 26.30 -19.05
C GLU A 87 2.18 26.46 -19.83
N ASN A 88 3.28 26.83 -19.17
CA ASN A 88 4.61 26.94 -19.79
C ASN A 88 5.40 25.61 -19.73
N ASP A 89 4.90 24.59 -19.03
CA ASP A 89 5.50 23.26 -19.02
C ASP A 89 5.07 22.51 -20.30
N THR A 90 5.97 21.74 -20.88
CA THR A 90 5.66 20.90 -22.04
C THR A 90 4.87 19.63 -21.65
N ILE A 91 4.79 19.33 -20.36
CA ILE A 91 4.09 18.19 -19.80
C ILE A 91 2.65 18.60 -19.46
N GLY A 92 1.67 17.95 -20.10
CA GLY A 92 0.26 18.32 -19.99
C GLY A 92 -0.41 17.93 -18.67
N TYR A 93 0.17 17.02 -17.91
CA TYR A 93 -0.34 16.55 -16.62
C TYR A 93 0.79 16.24 -15.65
N ILE A 94 0.51 16.37 -14.35
CA ILE A 94 1.47 16.11 -13.27
C ILE A 94 0.83 15.23 -12.20
N THR A 95 1.66 14.57 -11.40
CA THR A 95 1.20 13.67 -10.38
C THR A 95 2.06 13.70 -9.12
N GLY A 96 1.49 13.27 -7.98
CA GLY A 96 2.12 13.30 -6.67
C GLY A 96 2.57 11.94 -6.17
N GLY A 97 3.66 11.94 -5.42
CA GLY A 97 4.15 10.79 -4.68
C GLY A 97 4.96 11.18 -3.45
N LEU A 98 4.97 10.31 -2.45
CA LEU A 98 5.77 10.43 -1.24
C LEU A 98 6.74 9.27 -1.10
N GLN A 99 7.89 9.53 -0.49
CA GLN A 99 8.91 8.52 -0.20
C GLN A 99 9.53 8.70 1.17
N THR A 100 9.97 7.60 1.78
CA THR A 100 10.69 7.63 3.06
C THR A 100 12.21 7.59 2.88
N LYS A 101 12.72 7.80 1.68
CA LYS A 101 14.15 7.75 1.32
C LYS A 101 15.00 8.65 2.20
N GLY A 102 16.05 8.07 2.80
CA GLY A 102 16.98 8.80 3.68
C GLY A 102 16.43 9.19 5.05
N LYS A 103 15.16 8.87 5.34
CA LYS A 103 14.47 9.24 6.58
C LYS A 103 14.02 8.02 7.38
N LYS A 104 13.31 7.08 6.75
CA LYS A 104 12.82 5.86 7.39
C LYS A 104 13.00 4.66 6.48
N SER A 105 13.44 3.55 7.06
CA SER A 105 13.54 2.27 6.36
C SER A 105 12.86 1.16 7.16
N PHE A 106 12.49 0.11 6.45
CA PHE A 106 11.79 -1.05 6.95
C PHE A 106 12.64 -2.30 6.73
N TYR A 107 12.74 -3.14 7.73
CA TYR A 107 13.54 -4.34 7.69
C TYR A 107 12.92 -5.44 8.56
N ARG A 108 12.77 -6.65 7.97
CA ARG A 108 12.22 -7.83 8.66
C ARG A 108 10.95 -7.52 9.46
N GLY A 109 9.84 -7.44 8.76
CA GLY A 109 8.56 -7.09 9.38
C GLY A 109 7.42 -7.21 8.37
N ARG A 110 6.28 -6.64 8.71
CA ARG A 110 5.07 -6.61 7.90
C ARG A 110 4.66 -5.17 7.65
N ILE A 111 4.60 -4.77 6.40
CA ILE A 111 4.08 -3.48 5.98
C ILE A 111 2.65 -3.68 5.49
N GLU A 112 1.74 -2.87 5.96
CA GLU A 112 0.36 -2.80 5.51
C GLU A 112 0.03 -1.38 5.07
N ILE A 113 -0.67 -1.26 3.94
CA ILE A 113 -1.13 0.02 3.40
C ILE A 113 -2.61 -0.13 3.06
N LYS A 114 -3.46 0.70 3.67
CA LYS A 114 -4.88 0.73 3.34
C LYS A 114 -5.16 1.90 2.42
N ALA A 115 -5.63 1.58 1.23
CA ALA A 115 -5.88 2.59 0.20
C ALA A 115 -7.06 2.23 -0.70
N LYS A 116 -7.65 3.28 -1.29
CA LYS A 116 -8.62 3.21 -2.36
C LYS A 116 -8.01 3.86 -3.60
N LEU A 117 -8.03 3.13 -4.71
CA LEU A 117 -7.40 3.51 -5.96
C LEU A 117 -8.51 3.84 -6.98
N GLN A 118 -8.56 5.06 -7.45
CA GLN A 118 -9.46 5.42 -8.53
C GLN A 118 -8.95 4.85 -9.85
N ALA A 119 -9.85 4.38 -10.69
CA ALA A 119 -9.53 3.90 -12.03
C ALA A 119 -9.56 5.06 -13.03
N ALA A 120 -8.57 5.11 -13.92
CA ALA A 120 -8.52 6.03 -15.05
C ALA A 120 -7.58 5.47 -16.13
N ARG A 121 -7.74 5.87 -17.39
CA ARG A 121 -6.84 5.48 -18.47
C ARG A 121 -5.47 6.15 -18.29
N GLY A 122 -4.42 5.38 -18.35
CA GLY A 122 -3.05 5.80 -18.07
C GLY A 122 -2.72 5.92 -16.58
N ALA A 123 -3.65 5.59 -15.66
CA ALA A 123 -3.36 5.57 -14.22
C ALA A 123 -2.54 4.35 -13.83
N TRP A 124 -1.53 4.59 -12.97
CA TRP A 124 -0.60 3.57 -12.48
C TRP A 124 -0.23 3.82 -11.01
N PRO A 125 -1.19 3.79 -10.06
CA PRO A 125 -0.86 3.91 -8.64
C PRO A 125 -0.01 2.74 -8.17
N ALA A 126 1.01 3.03 -7.34
CA ALA A 126 1.97 2.06 -6.85
C ALA A 126 2.34 2.24 -5.36
N PHE A 127 2.60 1.11 -4.69
CA PHE A 127 3.26 1.00 -3.40
C PHE A 127 4.44 0.07 -3.56
N TRP A 128 5.64 0.56 -3.38
CA TRP A 128 6.84 -0.19 -3.67
C TRP A 128 8.03 0.16 -2.79
N LEU A 129 9.03 -0.69 -2.78
CA LEU A 129 10.17 -0.60 -1.88
C LEU A 129 11.47 -0.65 -2.67
N MET A 130 12.36 0.29 -2.36
CA MET A 130 13.73 0.31 -2.85
C MET A 130 14.73 0.19 -1.68
N PRO A 131 15.92 -0.39 -1.89
CA PRO A 131 16.93 -0.50 -0.83
C PRO A 131 17.34 0.86 -0.26
N ALA A 132 17.46 0.90 1.07
CA ALA A 132 17.94 2.11 1.76
C ALA A 132 19.41 2.39 1.47
N ASP A 133 20.21 1.35 1.23
CA ASP A 133 21.58 1.44 0.74
C ASP A 133 21.56 1.52 -0.81
N THR A 134 22.17 2.56 -1.35
CA THR A 134 22.21 2.86 -2.80
C THR A 134 23.55 2.54 -3.44
N THR A 135 24.39 1.72 -2.81
CA THR A 135 25.69 1.32 -3.37
C THR A 135 25.55 0.40 -4.58
N GLU A 136 24.52 -0.44 -4.59
CA GLU A 136 24.17 -1.27 -5.74
C GLU A 136 23.17 -0.56 -6.65
N GLN A 137 23.35 -0.71 -7.95
CA GLN A 137 22.44 -0.13 -8.94
C GLN A 137 21.27 -1.09 -9.24
N TRP A 138 20.16 -0.53 -9.67
CA TRP A 138 19.06 -1.32 -10.21
C TRP A 138 19.47 -2.06 -11.49
N PRO A 139 19.07 -3.33 -11.69
CA PRO A 139 18.20 -4.14 -10.84
C PRO A 139 18.93 -5.00 -9.78
N ASP A 140 20.26 -4.91 -9.66
CA ASP A 140 21.05 -5.73 -8.73
C ASP A 140 20.63 -5.49 -7.28
N CYS A 141 20.28 -4.25 -6.95
CA CYS A 141 19.87 -3.83 -5.62
C CYS A 141 18.54 -4.46 -5.15
N GLY A 142 17.70 -4.93 -6.07
CA GLY A 142 16.37 -5.45 -5.78
C GLY A 142 15.30 -4.35 -5.64
N GLU A 143 14.05 -4.70 -6.00
CA GLU A 143 12.85 -3.87 -5.89
C GLU A 143 11.67 -4.77 -5.52
N ILE A 144 10.77 -4.27 -4.68
CA ILE A 144 9.61 -5.03 -4.17
C ILE A 144 8.36 -4.18 -4.41
N ASP A 145 7.51 -4.60 -5.35
CA ASP A 145 6.26 -3.92 -5.65
C ASP A 145 5.14 -4.57 -4.83
N ILE A 146 4.73 -3.87 -3.77
CA ILE A 146 3.65 -4.34 -2.88
C ILE A 146 2.32 -4.33 -3.63
N MET A 147 2.14 -3.34 -4.49
CA MET A 147 0.94 -3.16 -5.28
C MET A 147 1.21 -2.22 -6.45
N GLU A 148 0.78 -2.64 -7.64
CA GLU A 148 0.63 -1.80 -8.82
C GLU A 148 -0.73 -2.08 -9.45
N ARG A 149 -1.52 -1.03 -9.74
CA ARG A 149 -2.78 -1.17 -10.46
C ARG A 149 -2.69 -0.41 -11.77
N LEU A 150 -3.12 -1.02 -12.86
CA LEU A 150 -3.05 -0.40 -14.19
C LEU A 150 -4.43 -0.05 -14.70
N ASN A 151 -4.61 1.19 -15.12
CA ASN A 151 -5.84 1.63 -15.79
C ASN A 151 -7.10 1.29 -14.98
N ASN A 152 -7.97 0.47 -15.57
CA ASN A 152 -9.26 0.05 -15.02
C ASN A 152 -9.22 -1.40 -14.48
N ASP A 153 -8.05 -1.97 -14.24
CA ASP A 153 -7.92 -3.35 -13.77
C ASP A 153 -8.67 -3.57 -12.46
N THR A 154 -9.31 -4.73 -12.33
CA THR A 154 -10.00 -5.17 -11.09
C THR A 154 -9.10 -6.01 -10.20
N PHE A 155 -7.83 -6.04 -10.50
CA PHE A 155 -6.77 -6.71 -9.76
C PHE A 155 -5.54 -5.81 -9.66
N ALA A 156 -4.62 -6.17 -8.77
CA ALA A 156 -3.32 -5.50 -8.66
C ALA A 156 -2.18 -6.50 -8.86
N TYR A 157 -1.08 -6.01 -9.38
CA TYR A 157 0.17 -6.74 -9.53
C TYR A 157 0.96 -6.65 -8.23
N GLN A 158 1.70 -7.71 -7.92
CA GLN A 158 2.70 -7.80 -6.87
C GLN A 158 3.94 -8.45 -7.47
N THR A 159 5.04 -7.70 -7.53
CA THR A 159 6.18 -8.01 -8.40
C THR A 159 7.50 -7.96 -7.64
N ILE A 160 8.48 -8.70 -8.13
CA ILE A 160 9.86 -8.69 -7.65
C ILE A 160 10.78 -8.40 -8.81
N HIS A 161 11.62 -7.37 -8.67
CA HIS A 161 12.68 -7.08 -9.61
C HIS A 161 14.06 -7.29 -8.98
N SER A 162 14.93 -7.99 -9.68
CA SER A 162 16.30 -8.25 -9.29
C SER A 162 17.16 -8.56 -10.52
N TYR A 163 18.47 -8.70 -10.34
CA TYR A 163 19.33 -9.19 -11.43
C TYR A 163 18.85 -10.52 -11.99
N TYR A 164 18.41 -11.43 -11.12
CA TYR A 164 17.89 -12.75 -11.49
C TYR A 164 16.67 -12.67 -12.42
N THR A 165 15.73 -11.80 -12.10
CA THR A 165 14.45 -11.70 -12.85
C THR A 165 14.54 -10.80 -14.08
N LYS A 166 15.40 -9.76 -14.03
CA LYS A 166 15.47 -8.72 -15.09
C LYS A 166 16.63 -8.92 -16.07
N VAL A 167 17.78 -9.41 -15.60
CA VAL A 167 18.97 -9.57 -16.45
C VAL A 167 19.15 -11.02 -16.88
N LEU A 168 19.00 -11.98 -15.96
CA LEU A 168 19.05 -13.40 -16.30
C LEU A 168 17.71 -13.91 -16.87
N GLU A 169 16.65 -13.11 -16.79
CA GLU A 169 15.29 -13.41 -17.24
C GLU A 169 14.71 -14.74 -16.69
N ILE A 170 15.15 -15.15 -15.50
CA ILE A 170 14.60 -16.33 -14.82
C ILE A 170 13.34 -15.91 -14.08
N LYS A 171 12.18 -16.12 -14.70
CA LYS A 171 10.89 -15.57 -14.30
C LYS A 171 9.92 -16.59 -13.68
N ASP A 172 10.21 -17.87 -13.78
CA ASP A 172 9.28 -18.95 -13.40
C ASP A 172 9.77 -19.81 -12.23
N ASN A 173 11.01 -19.67 -11.81
CA ASN A 173 11.59 -20.46 -10.72
C ASN A 173 12.41 -19.62 -9.72
N PRO A 174 11.77 -19.04 -8.70
CA PRO A 174 10.32 -18.94 -8.46
C PRO A 174 9.65 -17.93 -9.41
N PRO A 175 8.31 -17.97 -9.57
CA PRO A 175 7.59 -16.91 -10.27
C PRO A 175 7.92 -15.54 -9.66
N TYR A 176 8.14 -14.51 -10.49
CA TYR A 176 8.56 -13.19 -10.01
C TYR A 176 7.41 -12.23 -9.76
N TYR A 177 6.18 -12.58 -10.15
CA TYR A 177 4.99 -11.79 -9.89
C TYR A 177 3.74 -12.67 -9.76
N LYS A 178 2.71 -12.11 -9.16
CA LYS A 178 1.32 -12.59 -9.19
C LYS A 178 0.37 -11.39 -9.17
N THR A 179 -0.84 -11.65 -9.63
CA THR A 179 -1.96 -10.71 -9.46
C THR A 179 -2.91 -11.20 -8.38
N GLY A 180 -3.56 -10.24 -7.72
CA GLY A 180 -4.61 -10.53 -6.74
C GLY A 180 -5.81 -9.62 -6.94
N GLU A 181 -7.02 -10.14 -6.78
CA GLU A 181 -8.27 -9.38 -6.91
C GLU A 181 -8.35 -8.26 -5.86
N ILE A 182 -8.84 -7.10 -6.29
CA ILE A 182 -9.14 -5.94 -5.44
C ILE A 182 -10.64 -5.65 -5.47
N ARG A 183 -11.10 -4.85 -4.51
CA ARG A 183 -12.39 -4.17 -4.56
C ARG A 183 -12.16 -2.81 -5.24
N PRO A 184 -12.49 -2.63 -6.53
CA PRO A 184 -12.07 -1.47 -7.31
C PRO A 184 -12.54 -0.12 -6.76
N ASP A 185 -13.75 -0.11 -6.16
CA ASP A 185 -14.40 1.12 -5.67
C ASP A 185 -14.36 1.28 -4.15
N ASP A 186 -13.53 0.47 -3.46
CA ASP A 186 -13.45 0.45 -2.00
C ASP A 186 -11.99 0.40 -1.52
N PHE A 187 -11.79 0.63 -0.22
CA PHE A 187 -10.49 0.47 0.42
C PHE A 187 -10.07 -1.00 0.45
N ASN A 188 -8.83 -1.23 0.07
CA ASN A 188 -8.16 -2.51 0.20
C ASN A 188 -6.95 -2.36 1.11
N VAL A 189 -6.52 -3.45 1.73
CA VAL A 189 -5.27 -3.52 2.49
C VAL A 189 -4.25 -4.31 1.67
N TYR A 190 -3.18 -3.65 1.29
CA TYR A 190 -2.06 -4.23 0.55
C TYR A 190 -0.92 -4.50 1.51
N THR A 191 -0.35 -5.70 1.45
CA THR A 191 0.59 -6.15 2.48
C THR A 191 1.78 -6.87 1.87
N VAL A 192 2.97 -6.62 2.44
CA VAL A 192 4.14 -7.47 2.27
C VAL A 192 4.76 -7.83 3.62
N GLU A 193 5.12 -9.08 3.78
CA GLU A 193 5.96 -9.56 4.89
C GLU A 193 7.39 -9.77 4.39
N LEU A 194 8.34 -9.11 5.06
CA LEU A 194 9.76 -9.18 4.77
C LEU A 194 10.42 -10.18 5.73
N HIS A 195 10.72 -11.37 5.23
CA HIS A 195 11.44 -12.41 5.97
C HIS A 195 12.88 -12.56 5.46
N PRO A 196 13.78 -13.14 6.25
CA PRO A 196 15.18 -13.35 5.81
C PRO A 196 15.30 -14.33 4.62
N ASP A 197 14.27 -15.15 4.40
CA ASP A 197 14.23 -16.24 3.44
C ASP A 197 13.04 -16.17 2.45
N SER A 198 12.18 -15.19 2.58
CA SER A 198 11.00 -15.07 1.71
C SER A 198 10.35 -13.69 1.80
N LEU A 199 9.62 -13.34 0.74
CA LEU A 199 8.67 -12.24 0.72
C LEU A 199 7.28 -12.83 0.55
N VAL A 200 6.32 -12.41 1.40
CA VAL A 200 4.94 -12.92 1.34
C VAL A 200 3.97 -11.77 1.20
N PHE A 201 3.11 -11.84 0.19
CA PHE A 201 2.20 -10.77 -0.17
C PHE A 201 0.75 -11.15 0.09
N TYR A 202 -0.04 -10.12 0.43
CA TYR A 202 -1.48 -10.28 0.67
C TYR A 202 -2.25 -9.09 0.11
N ILE A 203 -3.50 -9.34 -0.27
CA ILE A 203 -4.52 -8.33 -0.52
C ILE A 203 -5.74 -8.70 0.32
N ASN A 204 -6.20 -7.79 1.19
CA ASN A 204 -7.34 -8.02 2.08
C ASN A 204 -7.23 -9.33 2.89
N GLU A 205 -6.08 -9.59 3.50
CA GLU A 205 -5.72 -10.80 4.25
C GLU A 205 -5.59 -12.09 3.40
N ASN A 206 -5.97 -12.07 2.13
CA ASN A 206 -5.78 -13.21 1.23
C ASN A 206 -4.32 -13.25 0.77
N ARG A 207 -3.62 -14.35 1.06
CA ARG A 207 -2.26 -14.56 0.55
C ARG A 207 -2.31 -14.73 -0.96
N THR A 208 -1.66 -13.83 -1.68
CA THR A 208 -1.65 -13.80 -3.15
C THR A 208 -0.36 -14.38 -3.73
N PHE A 209 0.78 -14.07 -3.09
CA PHE A 209 2.08 -14.37 -3.65
C PHE A 209 3.09 -14.73 -2.55
N CYS A 210 4.10 -15.52 -2.91
CA CYS A 210 5.28 -15.78 -2.09
C CYS A 210 6.49 -15.94 -3.00
N TYR A 211 7.53 -15.15 -2.72
CA TYR A 211 8.82 -15.26 -3.38
C TYR A 211 9.86 -15.79 -2.39
N PRO A 212 10.24 -17.08 -2.46
CA PRO A 212 11.20 -17.67 -1.54
C PRO A 212 12.64 -17.40 -2.01
N ARG A 213 13.56 -17.36 -1.04
CA ARG A 213 14.98 -17.59 -1.30
C ARG A 213 15.14 -19.07 -1.68
N ILE A 214 15.79 -19.34 -2.79
CA ILE A 214 16.09 -20.71 -3.22
C ILE A 214 17.61 -20.92 -3.27
N GLU A 215 18.04 -22.16 -3.14
CA GLU A 215 19.43 -22.52 -3.38
C GLU A 215 19.71 -22.49 -4.90
N THR A 216 20.63 -21.64 -5.30
CA THR A 216 21.04 -21.48 -6.70
C THR A 216 22.39 -20.78 -6.79
N ASP A 217 23.18 -21.11 -7.81
CA ASP A 217 24.43 -20.40 -8.15
C ASP A 217 24.18 -19.14 -8.99
N GLN A 218 22.89 -18.87 -9.33
CA GLN A 218 22.53 -17.72 -10.15
C GLN A 218 22.53 -16.42 -9.32
N LYS A 219 23.19 -15.39 -9.82
CA LYS A 219 23.32 -14.08 -9.17
C LYS A 219 21.96 -13.40 -8.94
N GLY A 220 21.81 -12.79 -7.78
CA GLY A 220 20.73 -11.83 -7.50
C GLY A 220 19.35 -12.47 -7.32
N GLN A 221 19.28 -13.75 -6.95
CA GLN A 221 18.00 -14.40 -6.73
C GLN A 221 17.22 -13.81 -5.54
N PHE A 222 17.91 -13.44 -4.44
CA PHE A 222 17.24 -12.90 -3.26
C PHE A 222 18.04 -11.74 -2.62
N PRO A 223 18.05 -10.54 -3.23
CA PRO A 223 18.74 -9.37 -2.67
C PRO A 223 17.92 -8.61 -1.62
N PHE A 224 16.93 -9.24 -0.96
CA PHE A 224 15.89 -8.57 -0.18
C PHE A 224 16.10 -8.61 1.34
N ASP A 225 17.12 -9.28 1.85
CA ASP A 225 17.43 -9.32 3.30
C ASP A 225 18.27 -8.11 3.72
N LYS A 226 17.73 -6.92 3.56
CA LYS A 226 18.30 -5.63 3.89
C LYS A 226 17.21 -4.59 4.14
N PRO A 227 17.53 -3.41 4.72
CA PRO A 227 16.54 -2.33 4.88
C PRO A 227 16.09 -1.74 3.55
N PHE A 228 14.79 -1.44 3.44
CA PHE A 228 14.15 -0.81 2.28
C PHE A 228 13.43 0.46 2.70
N TYR A 229 13.42 1.49 1.85
CA TYR A 229 12.52 2.64 2.00
C TYR A 229 11.25 2.43 1.16
N LEU A 230 10.16 3.07 1.58
CA LEU A 230 8.84 2.97 0.94
C LEU A 230 8.62 4.15 0.01
N MET A 231 8.04 3.87 -1.15
CA MET A 231 7.45 4.83 -2.08
C MET A 231 5.96 4.55 -2.23
N ILE A 232 5.17 5.61 -2.23
CA ILE A 232 3.73 5.61 -2.50
C ILE A 232 3.46 6.73 -3.49
N ASP A 233 2.97 6.38 -4.66
CA ASP A 233 2.82 7.35 -5.74
C ASP A 233 1.68 7.04 -6.70
N GLN A 234 1.08 8.12 -7.24
CA GLN A 234 0.06 8.05 -8.26
C GLN A 234 0.76 8.30 -9.60
N GLN A 235 1.34 7.27 -10.19
CA GLN A 235 1.99 7.40 -11.50
C GLN A 235 0.95 7.57 -12.61
N LEU A 236 1.32 8.26 -13.69
CA LEU A 236 0.47 8.52 -14.83
C LEU A 236 1.24 8.37 -16.14
N GLY A 237 0.64 7.69 -17.11
CA GLY A 237 1.23 7.49 -18.43
C GLY A 237 2.38 6.49 -18.40
N GLY A 238 3.03 6.32 -19.55
CA GLY A 238 4.17 5.43 -19.70
C GLY A 238 3.92 4.27 -20.65
N GLU A 239 4.97 3.53 -20.96
CA GLU A 239 4.89 2.43 -21.93
C GLU A 239 3.98 1.30 -21.46
N TRP A 240 3.89 1.08 -20.16
CA TRP A 240 3.12 -0.04 -19.62
C TRP A 240 1.62 0.23 -19.54
N VAL A 241 1.22 1.45 -19.21
CA VAL A 241 -0.20 1.83 -19.03
C VAL A 241 -0.79 2.57 -20.23
N GLY A 242 0.07 3.10 -21.09
CA GLY A 242 -0.33 3.86 -22.27
C GLY A 242 -0.60 5.33 -21.98
N ALA A 243 -1.27 6.00 -22.91
CA ALA A 243 -1.56 7.41 -22.83
C ALA A 243 -2.61 7.74 -21.76
N VAL A 244 -2.45 8.89 -21.13
CA VAL A 244 -3.42 9.45 -20.18
C VAL A 244 -4.54 10.15 -20.96
N GLU A 245 -5.77 9.89 -20.58
CA GLU A 245 -6.92 10.64 -21.10
C GLU A 245 -7.20 11.83 -20.17
N MET A 246 -7.05 13.03 -20.71
CA MET A 246 -7.18 14.28 -19.94
C MET A 246 -8.57 14.47 -19.33
N GLU A 247 -9.61 13.89 -19.93
CA GLU A 247 -10.99 13.92 -19.43
C GLU A 247 -11.20 13.05 -18.19
N ASP A 248 -10.31 12.09 -17.92
CA ASP A 248 -10.33 11.22 -16.74
C ASP A 248 -9.65 11.88 -15.53
N LEU A 249 -9.03 13.06 -15.71
CA LEU A 249 -8.38 13.81 -14.62
C LEU A 249 -9.38 14.75 -13.89
N PRO A 250 -9.25 14.94 -12.57
CA PRO A 250 -8.22 14.38 -11.70
C PRO A 250 -8.46 12.89 -11.41
N VAL A 251 -7.38 12.11 -11.30
CA VAL A 251 -7.41 10.75 -10.77
C VAL A 251 -6.77 10.74 -9.38
N GLU A 252 -7.38 10.02 -8.44
CA GLU A 252 -7.02 10.07 -7.02
C GLU A 252 -6.66 8.70 -6.46
N MET A 253 -5.65 8.67 -5.59
CA MET A 253 -5.34 7.57 -4.69
C MET A 253 -5.52 8.06 -3.26
N GLU A 254 -6.53 7.51 -2.54
CA GLU A 254 -6.78 7.83 -1.14
C GLU A 254 -6.06 6.82 -0.24
N ILE A 255 -5.11 7.26 0.58
CA ILE A 255 -4.38 6.43 1.55
C ILE A 255 -4.94 6.73 2.94
N ASP A 256 -5.52 5.70 3.58
CA ASP A 256 -6.09 5.79 4.93
C ASP A 256 -4.98 5.72 5.98
N TRP A 257 -4.08 4.74 5.83
CA TRP A 257 -2.94 4.59 6.72
C TRP A 257 -1.83 3.70 6.11
N VAL A 258 -0.63 3.83 6.70
CA VAL A 258 0.53 2.94 6.52
C VAL A 258 0.96 2.43 7.89
N ARG A 259 1.12 1.12 8.05
CA ARG A 259 1.49 0.47 9.31
C ARG A 259 2.63 -0.50 9.13
N PHE A 260 3.55 -0.50 10.09
CA PHE A 260 4.65 -1.43 10.13
C PHE A 260 4.67 -2.22 11.42
N TYR A 261 4.77 -3.53 11.29
CA TYR A 261 4.78 -4.48 12.38
C TYR A 261 6.07 -5.29 12.38
N GLN A 262 6.51 -5.69 13.57
CA GLN A 262 7.59 -6.66 13.74
C GLN A 262 7.12 -7.87 14.54
N LYS A 263 7.81 -9.00 14.36
CA LYS A 263 7.54 -10.21 15.16
C LYS A 263 7.94 -9.97 16.61
N LYS A 264 7.13 -10.54 17.52
CA LYS A 264 7.48 -10.59 18.96
C LYS A 264 8.70 -11.44 19.20
#